data_a689d50ed300b721779312ca78eed7b5
#
_entry.id   a689d50ed300b721779312ca78eed7b5
#
_cell.length_a   1.000
_cell.length_b   1.000
_cell.length_c   1.000
_cell.angle_alpha   90.00
_cell.angle_beta   90.00
_cell.angle_gamma   90.00
#
_symmetry.space_group_name_H-M   'P 1'
#
loop_
_entity.id
_entity.type
_entity.pdbx_description
1 polymer ?
#
loop_
_entity_poly.entity_id
_entity_poly.type
_entity_poly.pdbx_seq_one_letter_code
_entity_poly.pdbx_strand_id
1 'polypeptide(L)'
;MKKIVQTAGRNALNEFAPQFAHFNKLSHEIAEAYDVVAVEDIDMKAMSQCMHFGKSVMDNGYGKFRELLEYKLTWRGKKLVRVDRFFPSSKKCCKCGHIKKELKLSDRVYLCRCGNRIDRDLNAAINIREEARRMLLAG
;
A
#
# COMPACT_ATOMS: atom_id res chain seq x y z
N MET A 1 0.54 -2.25 22.23
CA MET A 1 0.60 -3.02 20.96
C MET A 1 0.61 -2.03 19.79
N LYS A 2 1.63 -2.08 18.98
CA LYS A 2 1.74 -1.19 17.81
C LYS A 2 0.71 -1.59 16.77
N LYS A 3 -0.22 -0.70 16.47
CA LYS A 3 -1.17 -0.91 15.36
C LYS A 3 -0.47 -0.59 14.04
N ILE A 4 -0.41 -1.56 13.17
CA ILE A 4 0.11 -1.40 11.81
C ILE A 4 -1.07 -1.39 10.86
N VAL A 5 -1.23 -0.27 10.15
CA VAL A 5 -2.18 -0.16 9.07
C VAL A 5 -1.46 -0.23 7.75
N GLN A 6 -2.11 -0.84 6.89
CA GLN A 6 -1.89 -0.85 5.51
C GLN A 6 -2.73 0.23 4.83
N THR A 7 -2.09 1.14 4.15
CA THR A 7 -2.81 1.99 3.22
C THR A 7 -3.18 1.18 2.00
N ALA A 8 -4.46 0.93 1.89
CA ALA A 8 -5.01 0.28 0.73
C ALA A 8 -4.65 1.06 -0.53
N GLY A 9 -4.28 0.29 -1.48
CA GLY A 9 -3.79 0.78 -2.72
C GLY A 9 -4.77 1.58 -3.55
N ARG A 10 -4.45 1.60 -4.72
CA ARG A 10 -4.85 2.21 -5.98
C ARG A 10 -6.32 2.66 -6.12
N ASN A 11 -7.29 1.93 -5.56
CA ASN A 11 -8.70 2.22 -5.79
C ASN A 11 -9.19 3.45 -5.01
N ALA A 12 -8.68 3.67 -3.81
CA ALA A 12 -9.03 4.85 -3.04
C ALA A 12 -8.50 6.16 -3.63
N LEU A 13 -7.42 6.08 -4.41
CA LEU A 13 -6.78 7.26 -5.00
C LEU A 13 -7.41 7.71 -6.32
N ASN A 14 -8.04 6.81 -7.08
CA ASN A 14 -8.70 7.14 -8.33
C ASN A 14 -9.95 8.02 -8.14
N GLU A 15 -10.57 7.95 -6.97
CA GLU A 15 -11.73 8.77 -6.62
C GLU A 15 -11.34 10.18 -6.15
N PHE A 16 -10.06 10.42 -5.87
CA PHE A 16 -9.61 11.59 -5.11
C PHE A 16 -8.62 12.50 -5.82
N ALA A 17 -8.34 12.30 -7.09
CA ALA A 17 -7.60 13.27 -7.87
C ALA A 17 -8.44 14.55 -7.96
N PRO A 18 -8.07 15.59 -7.52
CA PRO A 18 -7.14 16.57 -7.09
C PRO A 18 -7.47 17.23 -5.73
N GLN A 19 -8.05 16.54 -4.78
CA GLN A 19 -8.53 17.19 -3.55
C GLN A 19 -7.48 17.08 -2.43
N PHE A 20 -6.60 18.05 -2.39
CA PHE A 20 -5.59 18.19 -1.33
C PHE A 20 -6.21 18.16 0.09
N ALA A 21 -7.38 18.81 0.27
CA ALA A 21 -8.08 18.81 1.54
C ALA A 21 -8.46 17.39 2.01
N HIS A 22 -8.88 16.53 1.09
CA HIS A 22 -9.23 15.15 1.40
C HIS A 22 -7.99 14.34 1.82
N PHE A 23 -6.89 14.45 1.09
CA PHE A 23 -5.63 13.79 1.45
C PHE A 23 -5.08 14.28 2.80
N ASN A 24 -5.21 15.55 3.07
CA ASN A 24 -4.79 16.13 4.33
C ASN A 24 -5.60 15.56 5.51
N LYS A 25 -6.91 15.45 5.37
CA LYS A 25 -7.79 14.84 6.37
C LYS A 25 -7.49 13.36 6.57
N LEU A 26 -7.45 12.59 5.48
CA LEU A 26 -7.21 11.14 5.53
C LEU A 26 -5.85 10.81 6.14
N SER A 27 -4.79 11.51 5.74
CA SER A 27 -3.46 11.31 6.31
C SER A 27 -3.39 11.67 7.80
N HIS A 28 -4.16 12.67 8.23
CA HIS A 28 -4.29 13.01 9.64
C HIS A 28 -4.97 11.88 10.43
N GLU A 29 -6.11 11.40 9.96
CA GLU A 29 -6.86 10.31 10.60
C GLU A 29 -6.02 9.04 10.73
N ILE A 30 -5.28 8.67 9.68
CA ILE A 30 -4.39 7.51 9.70
C ILE A 30 -3.25 7.72 10.71
N ALA A 31 -2.61 8.89 10.69
CA ALA A 31 -1.52 9.19 11.61
C ALA A 31 -1.95 9.24 13.08
N GLU A 32 -3.20 9.61 13.35
CA GLU A 32 -3.78 9.55 14.70
C GLU A 32 -4.05 8.11 15.13
N ALA A 33 -4.63 7.29 14.25
CA ALA A 33 -5.12 5.97 14.57
C ALA A 33 -4.02 4.90 14.71
N TYR A 34 -2.88 5.06 14.02
CA TYR A 34 -1.87 4.02 13.90
C TYR A 34 -0.47 4.52 14.27
N ASP A 35 0.33 3.64 14.86
CA ASP A 35 1.72 3.94 15.25
C ASP A 35 2.73 3.67 14.13
N VAL A 36 2.41 2.71 13.28
CA VAL A 36 3.21 2.36 12.12
C VAL A 36 2.31 2.16 10.91
N VAL A 37 2.65 2.77 9.82
CA VAL A 37 1.95 2.62 8.53
C VAL A 37 2.91 2.02 7.53
N ALA A 38 2.48 0.96 6.86
CA ALA A 38 3.24 0.31 5.80
C ALA A 38 2.69 0.70 4.43
N VAL A 39 3.57 1.09 3.54
CA VAL A 39 3.23 1.42 2.15
C VAL A 39 4.16 0.70 1.19
N GLU A 40 3.67 0.39 0.02
CA GLU A 40 4.50 -0.13 -1.06
C GLU A 40 5.27 1.03 -1.72
N ASP A 41 6.55 0.81 -1.98
CA ASP A 41 7.38 1.77 -2.70
C ASP A 41 7.11 1.66 -4.21
N ILE A 42 6.07 2.33 -4.66
CA ILE A 42 5.61 2.27 -6.06
C ILE A 42 6.45 3.21 -6.93
N ASP A 43 6.91 2.71 -8.07
CA ASP A 43 7.48 3.54 -9.12
C ASP A 43 6.33 4.27 -9.86
N MET A 44 6.11 5.51 -9.47
CA MET A 44 5.02 6.35 -9.99
C MET A 44 5.19 6.61 -11.50
N LYS A 45 6.42 6.73 -11.97
CA LYS A 45 6.70 6.97 -13.39
C LYS A 45 6.35 5.74 -14.25
N ALA A 46 6.79 4.57 -13.83
CA ALA A 46 6.46 3.32 -14.52
C ALA A 46 4.94 3.05 -14.48
N MET A 47 4.28 3.29 -13.37
CA MET A 47 2.82 3.15 -13.26
C MET A 47 2.07 4.10 -14.20
N SER A 48 2.47 5.35 -14.27
CA SER A 48 1.87 6.33 -15.18
C SER A 48 1.95 5.87 -16.65
N GLN A 49 3.10 5.32 -17.05
CA GLN A 49 3.29 4.81 -18.41
C GLN A 49 2.46 3.54 -18.70
N CYS A 50 2.41 2.60 -17.77
CA CYS A 50 1.70 1.33 -17.96
C CYS A 50 0.17 1.46 -17.96
N MET A 51 -0.37 2.43 -17.24
CA MET A 51 -1.81 2.56 -17.04
C MET A 51 -2.45 3.67 -17.87
N HIS A 52 -1.68 4.35 -18.73
CA HIS A 52 -2.11 5.50 -19.55
C HIS A 52 -2.77 6.63 -18.76
N PHE A 53 -2.52 6.70 -17.45
CA PHE A 53 -2.93 7.84 -16.63
C PHE A 53 -1.99 9.02 -16.86
N GLY A 54 -2.54 10.20 -16.99
CA GLY A 54 -1.73 11.41 -17.10
C GLY A 54 -0.76 11.54 -15.93
N LYS A 55 0.48 11.87 -16.23
CA LYS A 55 1.57 12.02 -15.26
C LYS A 55 1.16 12.86 -14.04
N SER A 56 0.36 13.90 -14.24
CA SER A 56 -0.08 14.82 -13.20
C SER A 56 -1.02 14.18 -12.18
N VAL A 57 -1.86 13.22 -12.57
CA VAL A 57 -2.85 12.59 -11.67
C VAL A 57 -2.17 11.65 -10.69
N MET A 58 -1.24 10.81 -11.16
CA MET A 58 -0.54 9.84 -10.32
C MET A 58 0.52 10.50 -9.45
N ASP A 59 1.37 11.38 -10.02
CA ASP A 59 2.45 12.06 -9.29
C ASP A 59 1.89 13.00 -8.21
N ASN A 60 0.79 13.72 -8.48
CA ASN A 60 0.21 14.66 -7.54
C ASN A 60 -0.67 13.98 -6.47
N GLY A 61 -1.31 12.86 -6.78
CA GLY A 61 -2.20 12.14 -5.87
C GLY A 61 -1.44 11.31 -4.84
N TYR A 62 -0.89 10.20 -5.27
CA TYR A 62 -0.27 9.22 -4.38
C TYR A 62 1.00 9.76 -3.71
N GLY A 63 1.88 10.41 -4.49
CA GLY A 63 3.12 11.00 -3.97
C GLY A 63 2.84 12.03 -2.89
N LYS A 64 1.88 12.90 -3.14
CA LYS A 64 1.48 13.95 -2.17
C LYS A 64 0.86 13.36 -0.92
N PHE A 65 -0.02 12.38 -1.05
CA PHE A 65 -0.59 11.67 0.08
C PHE A 65 0.49 11.01 0.96
N ARG A 66 1.44 10.34 0.33
CA ARG A 66 2.57 9.70 1.03
C ARG A 66 3.43 10.72 1.78
N GLU A 67 3.74 11.86 1.18
CA GLU A 67 4.48 12.94 1.83
C GLU A 67 3.73 13.49 3.05
N LEU A 68 2.44 13.77 2.91
CA LEU A 68 1.59 14.23 4.01
C LEU A 68 1.56 13.22 5.15
N LEU A 69 1.42 11.95 4.84
CA LEU A 69 1.39 10.87 5.83
C LEU A 69 2.73 10.74 6.54
N GLU A 70 3.83 10.78 5.79
CA GLU A 70 5.18 10.65 6.34
C GLU A 70 5.51 11.76 7.34
N TYR A 71 5.28 13.03 7.00
CA TYR A 71 5.59 14.10 7.93
C TYR A 71 4.70 14.09 9.18
N LYS A 72 3.41 13.76 9.03
CA LYS A 72 2.48 13.68 10.16
C LYS A 72 2.81 12.54 11.13
N LEU A 73 3.23 11.40 10.60
CA LEU A 73 3.74 10.29 11.42
C LEU A 73 5.04 10.67 12.14
N THR A 74 5.98 11.29 11.41
CA THR A 74 7.26 11.72 11.96
C THR A 74 7.07 12.73 13.11
N TRP A 75 6.18 13.69 12.95
CA TRP A 75 5.85 14.67 13.98
C TRP A 75 5.28 14.05 15.24
N ARG A 76 4.64 12.88 15.12
CA ARG A 76 4.06 12.15 16.26
C ARG A 76 5.01 11.09 16.84
N GLY A 77 6.25 11.03 16.37
CA GLY A 77 7.20 9.99 16.75
C GLY A 77 6.83 8.60 16.24
N LYS A 78 6.02 8.54 15.20
CA LYS A 78 5.54 7.32 14.56
C LYS A 78 6.33 7.02 13.28
N LYS A 79 6.09 5.86 12.66
CA LYS A 79 6.89 5.42 11.51
C LYS A 79 6.06 5.14 10.27
N LEU A 80 6.59 5.56 9.12
CA LEU A 80 6.21 5.06 7.80
C LEU A 80 7.25 4.03 7.34
N VAL A 81 6.80 2.82 7.02
CA VAL A 81 7.66 1.75 6.49
C VAL A 81 7.37 1.58 5.00
N ARG A 82 8.40 1.68 4.19
CA ARG A 82 8.30 1.47 2.74
C ARG A 82 8.75 0.05 2.41
N VAL A 83 7.82 -0.75 1.91
CA VAL A 83 8.11 -2.10 1.44
C VAL A 83 8.60 -2.03 -0.01
N ASP A 84 9.68 -2.75 -0.30
CA ASP A 84 10.31 -2.75 -1.62
C ASP A 84 9.31 -3.05 -2.73
N ARG A 85 9.42 -2.31 -3.84
CA ARG A 85 8.55 -2.45 -5.03
C ARG A 85 8.60 -3.84 -5.65
N PHE A 86 9.70 -4.56 -5.50
CA PHE A 86 9.88 -5.91 -6.04
C PHE A 86 9.35 -7.01 -5.11
N PHE A 87 8.93 -6.65 -3.91
CA PHE A 87 8.26 -7.59 -3.02
C PHE A 87 6.94 -8.05 -3.66
N PRO A 88 6.72 -9.37 -3.85
CA PRO A 88 5.56 -9.88 -4.58
C PRO A 88 4.29 -9.87 -3.76
N SER A 89 3.88 -8.70 -3.29
CA SER A 89 2.75 -8.54 -2.37
C SER A 89 1.44 -9.10 -2.92
N SER A 90 1.16 -8.86 -4.20
CA SER A 90 -0.07 -9.32 -4.85
C SER A 90 -0.04 -10.80 -5.25
N LYS A 91 1.14 -11.37 -5.46
CA LYS A 91 1.33 -12.76 -5.91
C LYS A 91 1.50 -13.76 -4.78
N LYS A 92 1.91 -13.29 -3.61
CA LYS A 92 2.13 -14.13 -2.43
C LYS A 92 0.81 -14.41 -1.71
N CYS A 93 0.58 -15.65 -1.32
CA CYS A 93 -0.55 -15.99 -0.47
C CYS A 93 -0.29 -15.55 0.97
N CYS A 94 -1.19 -14.74 1.53
CA CYS A 94 -1.05 -14.27 2.90
C CYS A 94 -1.20 -15.38 3.95
N LYS A 95 -1.77 -16.52 3.57
CA LYS A 95 -1.98 -17.66 4.47
C LYS A 95 -0.85 -18.67 4.46
N CYS A 96 -0.41 -19.12 3.29
CA CYS A 96 0.60 -20.21 3.17
C CYS A 96 1.96 -19.71 2.61
N GLY A 97 2.05 -18.50 2.13
CA GLY A 97 3.30 -17.94 1.59
C GLY A 97 3.63 -18.36 0.16
N HIS A 98 2.81 -19.20 -0.48
CA HIS A 98 3.03 -19.61 -1.87
C HIS A 98 2.97 -18.40 -2.80
N ILE A 99 3.92 -18.31 -3.74
CA ILE A 99 4.00 -17.25 -4.74
C ILE A 99 3.50 -17.75 -6.08
N LYS A 100 2.45 -17.14 -6.61
CA LYS A 100 1.95 -17.45 -7.95
C LYS A 100 2.89 -16.89 -9.02
N LYS A 101 3.13 -17.68 -10.06
CA LYS A 101 3.91 -17.22 -11.23
C LYS A 101 3.16 -16.17 -12.03
N GLU A 102 1.86 -16.37 -12.21
CA GLU A 102 1.01 -15.51 -13.01
C GLU A 102 -0.21 -15.02 -12.20
N LEU A 103 -0.51 -13.75 -12.33
CA LEU A 103 -1.70 -13.11 -11.82
C LEU A 103 -2.10 -12.03 -12.81
N LYS A 104 -3.31 -12.15 -13.37
CA LYS A 104 -3.83 -11.17 -14.32
C LYS A 104 -4.26 -9.91 -13.60
N LEU A 105 -4.08 -8.76 -14.25
CA LEU A 105 -4.54 -7.47 -13.70
C LEU A 105 -6.04 -7.42 -13.47
N SER A 106 -6.81 -8.19 -14.25
CA SER A 106 -8.25 -8.32 -14.12
C SER A 106 -8.71 -9.19 -12.94
N ASP A 107 -7.82 -9.99 -12.36
CA ASP A 107 -8.17 -10.88 -11.26
C ASP A 107 -8.44 -10.06 -9.99
N ARG A 108 -9.67 -10.07 -9.53
CA ARG A 108 -10.08 -9.39 -8.30
C ARG A 108 -9.98 -10.27 -7.07
N VAL A 109 -10.04 -11.59 -7.27
CA VAL A 109 -9.97 -12.59 -6.21
C VAL A 109 -8.66 -13.35 -6.33
N TYR A 110 -7.96 -13.47 -5.21
CA TYR A 110 -6.77 -14.31 -5.10
C TYR A 110 -7.21 -15.71 -4.66
N LEU A 111 -6.88 -16.71 -5.48
CA LEU A 111 -7.15 -18.12 -5.21
C LEU A 111 -5.80 -18.85 -5.07
N CYS A 112 -5.61 -19.53 -3.95
CA CYS A 112 -4.40 -20.30 -3.69
C CYS A 112 -4.71 -21.80 -3.64
N ARG A 113 -3.75 -22.61 -4.04
CA ARG A 113 -3.81 -24.08 -3.93
C ARG A 113 -3.99 -24.58 -2.48
N CYS A 114 -3.68 -23.75 -1.48
CA CYS A 114 -3.93 -24.08 -0.08
C CYS A 114 -5.41 -23.93 0.33
N GLY A 115 -6.27 -23.52 -0.59
CA GLY A 115 -7.68 -23.26 -0.36
C GLY A 115 -8.01 -21.82 0.04
N ASN A 116 -7.02 -20.95 0.20
CA ASN A 116 -7.27 -19.55 0.53
C ASN A 116 -7.94 -18.82 -0.64
N ARG A 117 -9.08 -18.21 -0.36
CA ARG A 117 -9.83 -17.36 -1.29
C ARG A 117 -10.05 -16.01 -0.63
N ILE A 118 -9.49 -14.96 -1.19
CA ILE A 118 -9.50 -13.63 -0.60
C ILE A 118 -9.50 -12.57 -1.69
N ASP A 119 -10.05 -11.39 -1.39
CA ASP A 119 -9.87 -10.23 -2.24
C ASP A 119 -8.37 -9.99 -2.50
N ARG A 120 -8.03 -9.72 -3.75
CA ARG A 120 -6.63 -9.56 -4.17
C ARG A 120 -5.94 -8.40 -3.47
N ASP A 121 -6.61 -7.27 -3.34
CA ASP A 121 -6.04 -6.08 -2.73
C ASP A 121 -5.86 -6.29 -1.22
N LEU A 122 -6.80 -6.95 -0.58
CA LEU A 122 -6.69 -7.32 0.83
C LEU A 122 -5.56 -8.33 1.06
N ASN A 123 -5.37 -9.30 0.19
CA ASN A 123 -4.25 -10.25 0.26
C ASN A 123 -2.90 -9.51 0.15
N ALA A 124 -2.75 -8.63 -0.83
CA ALA A 124 -1.55 -7.81 -0.99
C ALA A 124 -1.28 -6.96 0.25
N ALA A 125 -2.33 -6.45 0.76
CA ALA A 125 -2.42 -5.66 1.94
C ALA A 125 -1.85 -6.32 3.18
N ILE A 126 -2.29 -7.48 3.47
CA ILE A 126 -1.80 -8.30 4.58
C ILE A 126 -0.30 -8.62 4.39
N ASN A 127 0.10 -8.95 3.17
CA ASN A 127 1.50 -9.25 2.85
C ASN A 127 2.42 -8.05 3.08
N ILE A 128 2.01 -6.85 2.68
CA ILE A 128 2.78 -5.62 2.93
C ILE A 128 2.92 -5.37 4.44
N ARG A 129 1.85 -5.55 5.19
CA ARG A 129 1.87 -5.40 6.65
C ARG A 129 2.86 -6.38 7.31
N GLU A 130 2.80 -7.64 6.93
CA GLU A 130 3.69 -8.67 7.51
C GLU A 130 5.15 -8.45 7.12
N GLU A 131 5.41 -8.03 5.89
CA GLU A 131 6.77 -7.66 5.46
C GLU A 131 7.30 -6.46 6.24
N ALA A 132 6.48 -5.43 6.44
CA ALA A 132 6.85 -4.29 7.28
C ALA A 132 7.17 -4.71 8.73
N ARG A 133 6.40 -5.64 9.30
CA ARG A 133 6.70 -6.22 10.62
C ARG A 133 8.05 -6.91 10.63
N ARG A 134 8.32 -7.72 9.61
CA ARG A 134 9.60 -8.41 9.46
C ARG A 134 10.75 -7.40 9.40
N MET A 135 10.63 -6.35 8.61
CA MET A 135 11.63 -5.28 8.49
C MET A 135 11.88 -4.58 9.82
N LEU A 136 10.84 -4.29 10.58
CA LEU A 136 10.95 -3.63 11.89
C LEU A 136 11.62 -4.51 12.93
N LEU A 137 11.41 -5.84 12.88
CA LEU A 137 12.02 -6.80 13.80
C LEU A 137 13.48 -7.08 13.44
N ALA A 138 13.87 -6.92 12.18
CA ALA A 138 15.23 -7.14 11.70
C ALA A 138 16.16 -5.93 11.90
N GLY A 139 15.56 -4.75 12.12
CA GLY A 139 16.28 -3.48 12.28
C GLY A 139 16.71 -3.14 13.71
#